data_29c42785aa06cf784802391f1ddd53ed
#
_entry.id   29c42785aa06cf784802391f1ddd53ed
#
_cell.length_a   1.000
_cell.length_b   1.000
_cell.length_c   1.000
_cell.angle_alpha   90.00
_cell.angle_beta   90.00
_cell.angle_gamma   90.00
#
_symmetry.space_group_name_H-M   'P 1'
#
loop_
_entity.id
_entity.type
_entity.pdbx_description
1 polymer ?
#
loop_
_entity_poly.entity_id
_entity_poly.type
_entity_poly.pdbx_seq_one_letter_code
_entity_poly.pdbx_strand_id
1 'polypeptide(L)'
;GSEMCIRDRHYLNPARTLITRLLANPALGTDELICRVADITPDELAKARKMEKSRNAPQGMMAMMMAMGDGEKAPMKKMPSSVEYTKEEITFALAVMEVERTIKNVGEYKKALIESPEKELLSMTNALNGGYTQPSPGGDPIVNPNTLPTGRNLYGINAEATPSEAAWEKGIQLANNTIEMYKRRHNDSIPRKVSYTLWSGEFIETEGATIAQILYMLGVEPLRDAFGRVTDLKLIPSKELGRPRIDVVVQTSGQLRDIAASRLFLINRAVEMAAHAKDDQYENQVAAGVVEAERVLIEKGLTPKDAREISTFRVFGGANGGYGTGIQGMVMSGDRWESEKEIADTYLNNMGAYYGSEKNWD
;
A
#
# COMPACT_ATOMS: atom_id res chain seq x y z
N GLY A 1 24.97 8.19 -2.05
CA GLY A 1 24.73 7.83 -0.61
C GLY A 1 25.02 8.95 0.38
N SER A 2 25.92 9.89 0.09
CA SER A 2 26.32 10.94 1.04
C SER A 2 25.34 12.15 1.10
N GLU A 3 24.80 12.56 -0.03
CA GLU A 3 23.90 13.74 -0.07
C GLU A 3 22.55 13.48 0.60
N MET A 4 21.99 12.28 0.47
CA MET A 4 20.74 11.91 1.13
C MET A 4 20.91 11.88 2.65
N CYS A 5 22.02 11.35 3.18
CA CYS A 5 22.32 11.35 4.61
C CYS A 5 22.54 12.75 5.21
N ILE A 6 23.06 13.71 4.44
CA ILE A 6 23.26 15.09 4.90
C ILE A 6 21.93 15.84 4.95
N ARG A 7 21.08 15.64 3.94
CA ARG A 7 19.74 16.24 3.87
C ARG A 7 18.83 15.71 4.98
N ASP A 8 18.88 14.41 5.25
CA ASP A 8 18.11 13.78 6.33
C ASP A 8 18.53 14.31 7.71
N ARG A 9 19.82 14.49 7.96
CA ARG A 9 20.31 15.04 9.24
C ARG A 9 19.87 16.50 9.48
N HIS A 10 19.74 17.29 8.43
CA HIS A 10 19.31 18.68 8.55
C HIS A 10 17.91 18.82 9.11
N TYR A 11 16.99 17.93 8.73
CA TYR A 11 15.61 17.93 9.20
C TYR A 11 15.37 17.04 10.42
N LEU A 12 16.06 15.92 10.54
CA LEU A 12 15.90 14.95 11.63
C LEU A 12 16.22 15.51 13.01
N ASN A 13 17.30 16.27 13.15
CA ASN A 13 17.71 16.82 14.45
C ASN A 13 16.74 17.84 15.00
N PRO A 14 16.26 18.83 14.23
CA PRO A 14 15.19 19.75 14.69
C PRO A 14 13.89 19.01 15.02
N ALA A 15 13.48 18.05 14.20
CA ALA A 15 12.27 17.24 14.43
C ALA A 15 12.38 16.42 15.73
N ARG A 16 13.50 15.75 15.95
CA ARG A 16 13.76 15.00 17.19
C ARG A 16 13.73 15.91 18.42
N THR A 17 14.33 17.08 18.33
CA THR A 17 14.35 18.08 19.42
C THR A 17 12.93 18.54 19.73
N LEU A 18 12.13 18.84 18.71
CA LEU A 18 10.73 19.23 18.85
C LEU A 18 9.90 18.13 19.53
N ILE A 19 9.99 16.91 19.02
CA ILE A 19 9.27 15.76 19.59
C ILE A 19 9.67 15.53 21.03
N THR A 20 10.96 15.61 21.37
CA THR A 20 11.43 15.48 22.76
C THR A 20 10.81 16.53 23.68
N ARG A 21 10.66 17.77 23.22
CA ARG A 21 9.98 18.83 23.99
C ARG A 21 8.49 18.57 24.16
N LEU A 22 7.82 18.12 23.10
CA LEU A 22 6.40 17.74 23.14
C LEU A 22 6.15 16.53 24.06
N LEU A 23 7.07 15.56 24.08
CA LEU A 23 7.01 14.42 25.00
C LEU A 23 7.16 14.83 26.46
N ALA A 24 7.97 15.87 26.74
CA ALA A 24 8.12 16.43 28.07
C ALA A 24 6.90 17.28 28.48
N ASN A 25 6.35 18.06 27.55
CA ASN A 25 5.20 18.92 27.78
C ASN A 25 4.27 18.95 26.55
N PRO A 26 3.24 18.07 26.51
CA PRO A 26 2.28 18.03 25.39
C PRO A 26 1.47 19.33 25.20
N ALA A 27 1.33 20.16 26.23
CA ALA A 27 0.63 21.44 26.15
C ALA A 27 1.30 22.46 25.22
N LEU A 28 2.56 22.21 24.81
CA LEU A 28 3.24 23.01 23.77
C LEU A 28 2.67 22.80 22.37
N GLY A 29 1.83 21.79 22.14
CA GLY A 29 1.21 21.48 20.85
C GLY A 29 0.09 22.45 20.44
N THR A 30 0.39 23.76 20.43
CA THR A 30 -0.54 24.84 20.08
C THR A 30 -0.58 25.11 18.58
N ASP A 31 -1.62 25.81 18.13
CA ASP A 31 -1.72 26.27 16.74
C ASP A 31 -0.56 27.18 16.35
N GLU A 32 -0.06 27.98 17.29
CA GLU A 32 1.14 28.80 17.09
C GLU A 32 2.39 27.95 16.79
N LEU A 33 2.57 26.85 17.51
CA LEU A 33 3.67 25.93 17.23
C LEU A 33 3.51 25.27 15.85
N ILE A 34 2.29 24.87 15.49
CA ILE A 34 2.00 24.27 14.17
C ILE A 34 2.35 25.26 13.07
N CYS A 35 1.88 26.50 13.17
CA CYS A 35 2.17 27.56 12.20
C CYS A 35 3.69 27.80 12.06
N ARG A 36 4.40 27.84 13.17
CA ARG A 36 5.85 28.04 13.17
C ARG A 36 6.63 26.87 12.56
N VAL A 37 6.20 25.64 12.82
CA VAL A 37 6.87 24.43 12.28
C VAL A 37 6.61 24.25 10.80
N ALA A 38 5.39 24.56 10.37
CA ALA A 38 4.98 24.46 8.97
C ALA A 38 5.35 25.71 8.14
N ASP A 39 5.88 26.76 8.79
CA ASP A 39 6.18 28.06 8.18
C ASP A 39 4.98 28.69 7.47
N ILE A 40 3.85 28.75 8.18
CA ILE A 40 2.57 29.23 7.66
C ILE A 40 1.91 30.25 8.62
N THR A 41 0.96 30.99 8.09
CA THR A 41 0.10 31.86 8.84
C THR A 41 -1.08 31.11 9.48
N PRO A 42 -1.73 31.67 10.53
CA PRO A 42 -2.96 31.14 11.10
C PRO A 42 -4.10 30.98 10.07
N ASP A 43 -4.18 31.92 9.10
CA ASP A 43 -5.20 31.86 8.03
C ASP A 43 -4.97 30.68 7.07
N GLU A 44 -3.72 30.41 6.74
CA GLU A 44 -3.35 29.24 5.93
C GLU A 44 -3.63 27.92 6.65
N LEU A 45 -3.38 27.86 7.97
CA LEU A 45 -3.76 26.70 8.79
C LEU A 45 -5.28 26.50 8.79
N ALA A 46 -6.06 27.60 8.97
CA ALA A 46 -7.52 27.54 8.91
C ALA A 46 -8.02 27.10 7.53
N LYS A 47 -7.39 27.58 6.45
CA LYS A 47 -7.68 27.15 5.06
C LYS A 47 -7.40 25.66 4.87
N ALA A 48 -6.25 25.17 5.32
CA ALA A 48 -5.88 23.74 5.22
C ALA A 48 -6.88 22.84 5.95
N ARG A 49 -7.28 23.18 7.17
CA ARG A 49 -8.32 22.47 7.94
C ARG A 49 -9.67 22.45 7.24
N LYS A 50 -10.07 23.55 6.61
CA LYS A 50 -11.31 23.63 5.84
C LYS A 50 -11.28 22.72 4.60
N MET A 51 -10.15 22.68 3.92
CA MET A 51 -9.95 21.82 2.75
C MET A 51 -10.02 20.34 3.14
N GLU A 52 -9.37 19.92 4.22
CA GLU A 52 -9.45 18.54 4.70
C GLU A 52 -10.89 18.15 5.06
N LYS A 53 -11.61 19.02 5.77
CA LYS A 53 -13.03 18.78 6.09
C LYS A 53 -13.90 18.65 4.86
N SER A 54 -13.69 19.46 3.82
CA SER A 54 -14.47 19.38 2.59
C SER A 54 -14.16 18.12 1.78
N ARG A 55 -12.92 17.64 1.82
CA ARG A 55 -12.49 16.39 1.17
C ARG A 55 -13.05 15.15 1.87
N ASN A 56 -13.10 15.16 3.20
CA ASN A 56 -13.59 14.07 4.03
C ASN A 56 -15.13 14.12 4.24
N ALA A 57 -15.82 15.11 3.69
CA ALA A 57 -17.27 15.18 3.75
C ALA A 57 -17.89 14.12 2.83
N PRO A 58 -18.91 13.37 3.31
CA PRO A 58 -19.60 12.37 2.48
C PRO A 58 -20.13 13.03 1.22
N GLN A 59 -19.69 12.58 0.05
CA GLN A 59 -20.14 13.11 -1.24
C GLN A 59 -21.28 12.25 -1.81
N GLY A 60 -22.26 12.88 -2.44
CA GLY A 60 -23.27 12.22 -3.22
C GLY A 60 -24.35 11.48 -2.42
N MET A 61 -24.65 10.24 -2.83
CA MET A 61 -25.76 9.43 -2.32
C MET A 61 -25.69 9.16 -0.80
N MET A 62 -24.51 9.09 -0.21
CA MET A 62 -24.28 8.85 1.21
C MET A 62 -24.64 10.09 2.07
N ALA A 63 -24.38 11.29 1.57
CA ALA A 63 -24.83 12.54 2.19
C ALA A 63 -26.36 12.65 2.17
N MET A 64 -26.98 12.16 1.10
CA MET A 64 -28.44 12.13 0.95
C MET A 64 -29.09 11.08 1.88
N MET A 65 -28.46 9.91 2.06
CA MET A 65 -28.95 8.89 3.01
C MET A 65 -28.85 9.34 4.48
N MET A 66 -27.75 10.04 4.86
CA MET A 66 -27.63 10.58 6.22
C MET A 66 -28.63 11.71 6.49
N ALA A 67 -29.01 12.48 5.47
CA ALA A 67 -30.04 13.53 5.58
C ALA A 67 -31.46 12.99 5.65
N MET A 68 -31.70 11.75 5.22
CA MET A 68 -33.03 11.10 5.25
C MET A 68 -33.31 10.33 6.55
N GLY A 69 -32.33 10.19 7.46
CA GLY A 69 -32.46 9.41 8.70
C GLY A 69 -33.15 10.12 9.87
N ASP A 70 -33.34 11.43 9.82
CA ASP A 70 -34.05 12.20 10.86
C ASP A 70 -35.34 12.78 10.29
N GLY A 71 -36.47 12.31 10.81
CA GLY A 71 -37.81 12.52 10.32
C GLY A 71 -38.39 13.93 10.50
N GLU A 72 -37.65 15.00 10.29
CA GLU A 72 -38.17 16.37 10.18
C GLU A 72 -37.71 17.03 8.87
N LYS A 73 -38.66 17.52 8.10
CA LYS A 73 -38.44 18.28 6.86
C LYS A 73 -37.74 19.59 7.14
N ALA A 74 -36.43 19.58 7.17
CA ALA A 74 -35.64 20.80 7.12
C ALA A 74 -35.62 21.36 5.68
N PRO A 75 -35.70 22.69 5.46
CA PRO A 75 -35.67 23.28 4.13
C PRO A 75 -34.33 22.99 3.46
N MET A 76 -34.37 22.54 2.22
CA MET A 76 -33.19 22.29 1.38
C MET A 76 -32.29 23.54 1.36
N LYS A 77 -31.26 23.57 2.20
CA LYS A 77 -30.17 24.53 2.04
C LYS A 77 -29.42 24.18 0.76
N LYS A 78 -29.31 25.15 -0.15
CA LYS A 78 -28.48 25.04 -1.35
C LYS A 78 -27.12 24.46 -0.95
N MET A 79 -26.74 23.34 -1.58
CA MET A 79 -25.40 22.79 -1.43
C MET A 79 -24.37 23.88 -1.76
N PRO A 80 -23.35 24.08 -0.91
CA PRO A 80 -22.27 24.99 -1.26
C PRO A 80 -21.62 24.47 -2.53
N SER A 81 -21.41 25.35 -3.51
CA SER A 81 -20.66 25.05 -4.73
C SER A 81 -19.34 24.39 -4.34
N SER A 82 -19.01 23.26 -4.96
CA SER A 82 -17.72 22.62 -4.80
C SER A 82 -16.61 23.64 -5.12
N VAL A 83 -15.88 24.05 -4.12
CA VAL A 83 -14.70 24.88 -4.32
C VAL A 83 -13.65 23.95 -4.95
N GLU A 84 -13.35 24.14 -6.22
CA GLU A 84 -12.26 23.43 -6.87
C GLU A 84 -10.93 24.01 -6.38
N TYR A 85 -10.15 23.17 -5.71
CA TYR A 85 -8.80 23.50 -5.27
C TYR A 85 -7.78 23.02 -6.27
N THR A 86 -6.69 23.75 -6.45
CA THR A 86 -5.58 23.32 -7.31
C THR A 86 -4.86 22.11 -6.67
N LYS A 87 -4.13 21.37 -7.49
CA LYS A 87 -3.34 20.22 -7.02
C LYS A 87 -2.27 20.65 -6.00
N GLU A 88 -1.67 21.82 -6.22
CA GLU A 88 -0.67 22.42 -5.33
C GLU A 88 -1.30 22.79 -3.97
N GLU A 89 -2.48 23.40 -3.95
CA GLU A 89 -3.20 23.73 -2.73
C GLU A 89 -3.56 22.49 -1.92
N ILE A 90 -4.01 21.42 -2.60
CA ILE A 90 -4.33 20.15 -1.93
C ILE A 90 -3.06 19.55 -1.31
N THR A 91 -1.96 19.49 -2.06
CA THR A 91 -0.69 18.93 -1.58
C THR A 91 -0.15 19.69 -0.38
N PHE A 92 -0.21 21.02 -0.44
CA PHE A 92 0.18 21.88 0.66
C PHE A 92 -0.70 21.67 1.90
N ALA A 93 -2.02 21.64 1.74
CA ALA A 93 -2.93 21.42 2.85
C ALA A 93 -2.70 20.05 3.53
N LEU A 94 -2.48 19.00 2.75
CA LEU A 94 -2.17 17.66 3.29
C LEU A 94 -0.87 17.65 4.09
N ALA A 95 0.18 18.33 3.63
CA ALA A 95 1.44 18.45 4.37
C ALA A 95 1.26 19.18 5.70
N VAL A 96 0.50 20.29 5.71
CA VAL A 96 0.18 21.05 6.92
C VAL A 96 -0.62 20.22 7.91
N MET A 97 -1.61 19.47 7.45
CA MET A 97 -2.42 18.58 8.29
C MET A 97 -1.61 17.43 8.88
N GLU A 98 -0.60 16.94 8.17
CA GLU A 98 0.31 15.92 8.70
C GLU A 98 1.19 16.46 9.84
N VAL A 99 1.69 17.70 9.71
CA VAL A 99 2.42 18.38 10.77
C VAL A 99 1.51 18.59 11.99
N GLU A 100 0.28 19.08 11.79
CA GLU A 100 -0.69 19.27 12.87
C GLU A 100 -0.99 17.95 13.59
N ARG A 101 -1.27 16.87 12.84
CA ARG A 101 -1.55 15.54 13.39
C ARG A 101 -0.39 15.04 14.23
N THR A 102 0.83 15.12 13.71
CA THR A 102 2.02 14.70 14.42
C THR A 102 2.19 15.46 15.73
N ILE A 103 2.09 16.79 15.71
CA ILE A 103 2.25 17.64 16.92
C ILE A 103 1.19 17.33 17.96
N LYS A 104 -0.08 17.19 17.57
CA LYS A 104 -1.20 16.95 18.50
C LYS A 104 -1.19 15.52 19.07
N ASN A 105 -0.75 14.55 18.29
CA ASN A 105 -0.83 13.14 18.69
C ASN A 105 0.36 12.67 19.53
N VAL A 106 1.47 13.39 19.61
CA VAL A 106 2.64 12.96 20.40
C VAL A 106 2.27 12.61 21.85
N GLY A 107 1.46 13.43 22.50
CA GLY A 107 1.02 13.19 23.88
C GLY A 107 0.11 11.97 24.00
N GLU A 108 -0.84 11.80 23.10
CA GLU A 108 -1.78 10.68 23.07
C GLU A 108 -1.08 9.36 22.80
N TYR A 109 -0.13 9.32 21.86
CA TYR A 109 0.65 8.11 21.58
C TYR A 109 1.55 7.72 22.76
N LYS A 110 2.17 8.69 23.44
CA LYS A 110 2.92 8.44 24.67
C LYS A 110 2.04 7.82 25.75
N LYS A 111 0.86 8.39 25.97
CA LYS A 111 -0.12 7.88 26.93
C LYS A 111 -0.55 6.46 26.58
N ALA A 112 -0.93 6.24 25.32
CA ALA A 112 -1.36 4.93 24.83
C ALA A 112 -0.27 3.86 24.98
N LEU A 113 0.99 4.22 24.71
CA LEU A 113 2.13 3.31 24.90
C LEU A 113 2.33 2.94 26.38
N ILE A 114 2.25 3.93 27.29
CA ILE A 114 2.40 3.69 28.74
C ILE A 114 1.26 2.83 29.29
N GLU A 115 0.03 3.01 28.79
CA GLU A 115 -1.14 2.25 29.21
C GLU A 115 -1.17 0.81 28.66
N SER A 116 -0.43 0.52 27.59
CA SER A 116 -0.48 -0.76 26.87
C SER A 116 -0.23 -1.98 27.78
N PRO A 117 0.80 -2.04 28.63
CA PRO A 117 1.05 -3.23 29.45
C PRO A 117 -0.11 -3.56 30.42
N GLU A 118 -0.70 -2.54 31.04
CA GLU A 118 -1.83 -2.74 31.94
C GLU A 118 -3.08 -3.19 31.16
N LYS A 119 -3.34 -2.58 30.00
CA LYS A 119 -4.47 -2.94 29.13
C LYS A 119 -4.36 -4.36 28.58
N GLU A 120 -3.16 -4.84 28.29
CA GLU A 120 -2.94 -6.23 27.88
C GLU A 120 -3.35 -7.22 28.97
N LEU A 121 -2.91 -6.99 30.21
CA LEU A 121 -3.25 -7.85 31.33
C LEU A 121 -4.76 -7.83 31.66
N LEU A 122 -5.36 -6.64 31.66
CA LEU A 122 -6.81 -6.48 31.88
C LEU A 122 -7.63 -7.15 30.77
N SER A 123 -7.23 -7.00 29.52
CA SER A 123 -7.91 -7.60 28.37
C SER A 123 -7.81 -9.13 28.40
N MET A 124 -6.63 -9.67 28.72
CA MET A 124 -6.43 -11.11 28.89
C MET A 124 -7.32 -11.68 30.01
N THR A 125 -7.34 -11.03 31.16
CA THR A 125 -8.19 -11.42 32.28
C THR A 125 -9.67 -11.36 31.93
N ASN A 126 -10.09 -10.29 31.24
CA ASN A 126 -11.46 -10.13 30.73
C ASN A 126 -11.86 -11.26 29.77
N ALA A 127 -10.99 -11.59 28.80
CA ALA A 127 -11.23 -12.65 27.83
C ALA A 127 -11.34 -14.03 28.50
N LEU A 128 -10.45 -14.34 29.49
CA LEU A 128 -10.50 -15.57 30.24
C LEU A 128 -11.80 -15.71 31.06
N ASN A 129 -12.39 -14.60 31.50
CA ASN A 129 -13.69 -14.55 32.15
C ASN A 129 -14.89 -14.54 31.17
N GLY A 130 -14.67 -14.72 29.89
CA GLY A 130 -15.72 -14.72 28.85
C GLY A 130 -16.20 -13.32 28.44
N GLY A 131 -15.47 -12.27 28.80
CA GLY A 131 -15.81 -10.89 28.46
C GLY A 131 -15.42 -10.54 27.01
N TYR A 132 -16.08 -9.53 26.47
CA TYR A 132 -15.78 -9.01 25.14
C TYR A 132 -14.46 -8.24 25.11
N THR A 133 -13.58 -8.59 24.19
CA THR A 133 -12.35 -7.85 23.90
C THR A 133 -12.48 -7.07 22.62
N GLN A 134 -12.33 -5.75 22.71
CA GLN A 134 -12.50 -4.83 21.59
C GLN A 134 -11.50 -5.15 20.46
N PRO A 135 -11.93 -5.17 19.17
CA PRO A 135 -11.03 -5.37 18.05
C PRO A 135 -10.12 -4.17 17.81
N SER A 136 -8.96 -4.44 17.21
CA SER A 136 -7.97 -3.44 16.81
C SER A 136 -7.23 -3.89 15.56
N PRO A 137 -6.79 -2.94 14.71
CA PRO A 137 -5.80 -3.26 13.70
C PRO A 137 -4.52 -3.78 14.36
N GLY A 138 -3.87 -4.75 13.72
CA GLY A 138 -2.50 -5.15 14.01
C GLY A 138 -1.50 -4.30 13.23
N GLY A 139 -0.21 -4.49 13.51
CA GLY A 139 0.87 -3.87 12.77
C GLY A 139 1.87 -3.12 13.67
N ASP A 140 2.87 -2.52 13.02
CA ASP A 140 3.90 -1.72 13.69
C ASP A 140 3.31 -0.38 14.15
N PRO A 141 3.39 -0.04 15.45
CA PRO A 141 2.92 1.23 15.98
C PRO A 141 3.61 2.47 15.37
N ILE A 142 4.81 2.31 14.81
CA ILE A 142 5.51 3.40 14.12
C ILE A 142 4.80 3.74 12.81
N VAL A 143 4.35 2.72 12.08
CA VAL A 143 3.64 2.87 10.80
C VAL A 143 2.17 3.20 11.02
N ASN A 144 1.51 2.49 11.94
CA ASN A 144 0.12 2.72 12.31
C ASN A 144 -0.04 2.93 13.82
N PRO A 145 0.06 4.18 14.31
CA PRO A 145 -0.10 4.48 15.73
C PRO A 145 -1.46 4.07 16.35
N ASN A 146 -2.47 3.83 15.52
CA ASN A 146 -3.81 3.39 15.96
C ASN A 146 -3.82 1.94 16.49
N THR A 147 -2.72 1.20 16.33
CA THR A 147 -2.52 -0.09 16.99
C THR A 147 -2.32 0.05 18.50
N LEU A 148 -2.01 1.26 18.96
CA LEU A 148 -1.91 1.61 20.39
C LEU A 148 -3.24 2.16 20.95
N PRO A 149 -3.53 1.93 22.24
CA PRO A 149 -2.85 1.02 23.15
C PRO A 149 -3.10 -0.44 22.75
N THR A 150 -2.16 -1.32 23.08
CA THR A 150 -2.31 -2.76 22.89
C THR A 150 -3.35 -3.36 23.84
N GLY A 151 -3.47 -4.68 23.91
CA GLY A 151 -4.49 -5.33 24.75
C GLY A 151 -5.87 -5.36 24.10
N ARG A 152 -5.91 -5.41 22.79
CA ARG A 152 -7.14 -5.56 22.00
C ARG A 152 -7.05 -6.83 21.15
N ASN A 153 -8.19 -7.30 20.66
CA ASN A 153 -8.23 -8.46 19.79
C ASN A 153 -7.83 -8.04 18.38
N LEU A 154 -6.66 -8.49 17.92
CA LEU A 154 -6.15 -8.12 16.61
C LEU A 154 -7.00 -8.79 15.53
N TYR A 155 -7.54 -8.01 14.61
CA TYR A 155 -8.14 -8.52 13.40
C TYR A 155 -7.14 -8.48 12.24
N GLY A 156 -7.23 -9.49 11.39
CA GLY A 156 -6.53 -9.48 10.12
C GLY A 156 -7.11 -8.42 9.18
N ILE A 157 -6.44 -8.22 8.08
CA ILE A 157 -6.96 -7.36 7.02
C ILE A 157 -8.13 -8.03 6.31
N ASN A 158 -9.11 -7.24 5.87
CA ASN A 158 -10.08 -7.72 4.91
C ASN A 158 -9.43 -7.72 3.51
N ALA A 159 -8.87 -8.85 3.12
CA ALA A 159 -8.16 -9.00 1.85
C ALA A 159 -9.05 -8.59 0.66
N GLU A 160 -10.35 -8.89 0.71
CA GLU A 160 -11.29 -8.58 -0.37
C GLU A 160 -11.50 -7.07 -0.59
N ALA A 161 -11.25 -6.24 0.43
CA ALA A 161 -11.31 -4.78 0.31
C ALA A 161 -9.99 -4.16 -0.17
N THR A 162 -8.96 -4.97 -0.44
CA THR A 162 -7.65 -4.47 -0.86
C THR A 162 -7.45 -4.57 -2.38
N PRO A 163 -6.70 -3.62 -2.97
CA PRO A 163 -6.21 -2.38 -2.33
C PRO A 163 -7.38 -1.46 -1.93
N SER A 164 -7.31 -0.79 -0.79
CA SER A 164 -8.31 0.21 -0.40
C SER A 164 -8.31 1.40 -1.38
N GLU A 165 -9.32 2.29 -1.32
CA GLU A 165 -9.35 3.48 -2.19
C GLU A 165 -8.14 4.38 -1.94
N ALA A 166 -7.78 4.60 -0.67
CA ALA A 166 -6.60 5.36 -0.30
C ALA A 166 -5.30 4.69 -0.78
N ALA A 167 -5.22 3.36 -0.65
CA ALA A 167 -4.09 2.58 -1.15
C ALA A 167 -4.01 2.62 -2.68
N TRP A 168 -5.14 2.66 -3.39
CA TRP A 168 -5.17 2.79 -4.85
C TRP A 168 -4.58 4.14 -5.29
N GLU A 169 -5.05 5.25 -4.72
CA GLU A 169 -4.51 6.59 -5.03
C GLU A 169 -3.01 6.68 -4.73
N LYS A 170 -2.60 6.15 -3.58
CA LYS A 170 -1.19 6.14 -3.18
C LYS A 170 -0.34 5.25 -4.08
N GLY A 171 -0.86 4.09 -4.45
CA GLY A 171 -0.21 3.15 -5.36
C GLY A 171 0.06 3.76 -6.74
N ILE A 172 -0.90 4.51 -7.31
CA ILE A 172 -0.70 5.27 -8.54
C ILE A 172 0.46 6.26 -8.41
N GLN A 173 0.50 7.03 -7.32
CA GLN A 173 1.58 7.99 -7.08
C GLN A 173 2.94 7.29 -7.01
N LEU A 174 3.04 6.19 -6.26
CA LEU A 174 4.28 5.43 -6.10
C LEU A 174 4.73 4.78 -7.42
N ALA A 175 3.80 4.25 -8.20
CA ALA A 175 4.09 3.69 -9.52
C ALA A 175 4.64 4.76 -10.48
N ASN A 176 4.00 5.93 -10.53
CA ASN A 176 4.48 7.05 -11.33
C ASN A 176 5.87 7.53 -10.87
N ASN A 177 6.11 7.61 -9.56
CA ASN A 177 7.44 7.95 -9.02
C ASN A 177 8.50 6.93 -9.45
N THR A 178 8.18 5.65 -9.44
CA THR A 178 9.07 4.58 -9.91
C THR A 178 9.40 4.75 -11.39
N ILE A 179 8.41 5.03 -12.23
CA ILE A 179 8.60 5.27 -13.66
C ILE A 179 9.48 6.50 -13.89
N GLU A 180 9.19 7.62 -13.23
CA GLU A 180 9.96 8.86 -13.37
C GLU A 180 11.41 8.70 -12.86
N MET A 181 11.61 7.94 -11.78
CA MET A 181 12.94 7.63 -11.27
C MET A 181 13.75 6.79 -12.26
N TYR A 182 13.11 5.84 -12.93
CA TYR A 182 13.73 5.03 -13.98
C TYR A 182 14.08 5.88 -15.19
N LYS A 183 13.17 6.72 -15.68
CA LYS A 183 13.38 7.63 -16.82
C LYS A 183 14.60 8.53 -16.61
N ARG A 184 14.74 9.13 -15.42
CA ARG A 184 15.90 9.98 -15.09
C ARG A 184 17.24 9.26 -15.17
N ARG A 185 17.26 7.94 -14.96
CA ARG A 185 18.48 7.11 -14.96
C ARG A 185 18.75 6.44 -16.32
N HIS A 186 17.76 6.41 -17.20
CA HIS A 186 17.80 5.64 -18.45
C HIS A 186 17.38 6.46 -19.67
N ASN A 187 17.86 7.71 -19.79
CA ASN A 187 17.64 8.57 -20.97
C ASN A 187 16.17 8.67 -21.37
N ASP A 188 15.30 8.95 -20.38
CA ASP A 188 13.86 9.11 -20.54
C ASP A 188 13.10 7.84 -21.01
N SER A 189 13.75 6.68 -20.96
CA SER A 189 13.13 5.41 -21.30
C SER A 189 12.15 4.95 -20.21
N ILE A 190 11.03 4.33 -20.59
CA ILE A 190 10.09 3.70 -19.67
C ILE A 190 10.53 2.27 -19.37
N PRO A 191 10.42 1.80 -18.11
CA PRO A 191 10.79 0.42 -17.78
C PRO A 191 9.88 -0.57 -18.53
N ARG A 192 10.44 -1.65 -19.03
CA ARG A 192 9.67 -2.71 -19.69
C ARG A 192 9.07 -3.67 -18.67
N LYS A 193 9.76 -3.89 -17.55
CA LYS A 193 9.36 -4.80 -16.47
C LYS A 193 9.82 -4.26 -15.13
N VAL A 194 8.98 -4.39 -14.09
CA VAL A 194 9.27 -3.99 -12.71
C VAL A 194 9.09 -5.17 -11.77
N SER A 195 10.04 -5.36 -10.86
CA SER A 195 9.96 -6.38 -9.81
C SER A 195 9.34 -5.78 -8.55
N TYR A 196 8.44 -6.54 -7.92
CA TYR A 196 7.81 -6.19 -6.66
C TYR A 196 8.02 -7.28 -5.62
N THR A 197 8.30 -6.87 -4.39
CA THR A 197 8.29 -7.74 -3.23
C THR A 197 7.02 -7.45 -2.44
N LEU A 198 6.18 -8.46 -2.27
CA LEU A 198 4.86 -8.34 -1.67
C LEU A 198 4.80 -9.19 -0.39
N TRP A 199 4.98 -8.56 0.76
CA TRP A 199 5.00 -9.21 2.06
C TRP A 199 3.76 -8.89 2.89
N SER A 200 3.39 -9.80 3.80
CA SER A 200 2.19 -9.68 4.62
C SER A 200 2.16 -8.43 5.49
N GLY A 201 3.30 -8.06 6.11
CA GLY A 201 3.39 -6.86 6.95
C GLY A 201 3.06 -5.60 6.17
N GLU A 202 3.77 -5.36 5.06
CA GLU A 202 3.52 -4.21 4.19
C GLU A 202 2.08 -4.21 3.63
N PHE A 203 1.58 -5.38 3.21
CA PHE A 203 0.22 -5.50 2.70
C PHE A 203 -0.84 -5.08 3.73
N ILE A 204 -0.69 -5.49 4.99
CA ILE A 204 -1.61 -5.14 6.07
C ILE A 204 -1.49 -3.64 6.40
N GLU A 205 -0.28 -3.13 6.55
CA GLU A 205 -0.02 -1.76 6.98
C GLU A 205 -0.44 -0.71 5.95
N THR A 206 -0.31 -1.06 4.67
CA THR A 206 -0.62 -0.14 3.56
C THR A 206 -1.98 -0.42 2.92
N GLU A 207 -2.73 -1.39 3.44
CA GLU A 207 -4.01 -1.84 2.85
C GLU A 207 -3.88 -2.20 1.36
N GLY A 208 -2.71 -2.75 0.98
CA GLY A 208 -2.43 -3.23 -0.36
C GLY A 208 -1.90 -2.19 -1.35
N ALA A 209 -1.16 -1.17 -0.90
CA ALA A 209 -0.60 -0.15 -1.79
C ALA A 209 0.36 -0.74 -2.84
N THR A 210 1.12 -1.79 -2.52
CA THR A 210 1.96 -2.47 -3.52
C THR A 210 1.12 -3.22 -4.56
N ILE A 211 -0.01 -3.81 -4.17
CA ILE A 211 -0.96 -4.41 -5.14
C ILE A 211 -1.50 -3.31 -6.08
N ALA A 212 -1.85 -2.15 -5.54
CA ALA A 212 -2.28 -1.01 -6.35
C ALA A 212 -1.21 -0.58 -7.37
N GLN A 213 0.07 -0.52 -6.97
CA GLN A 213 1.16 -0.24 -7.90
C GLN A 213 1.24 -1.29 -9.02
N ILE A 214 1.18 -2.57 -8.67
CA ILE A 214 1.21 -3.69 -9.63
C ILE A 214 0.08 -3.56 -10.65
N LEU A 215 -1.16 -3.39 -10.18
CA LEU A 215 -2.31 -3.23 -11.05
C LEU A 215 -2.16 -2.02 -11.98
N TYR A 216 -1.72 -0.89 -11.45
CA TYR A 216 -1.53 0.32 -12.25
C TYR A 216 -0.38 0.19 -13.25
N MET A 217 0.72 -0.51 -12.93
CA MET A 217 1.79 -0.81 -13.92
C MET A 217 1.24 -1.59 -15.11
N LEU A 218 0.40 -2.60 -14.84
CA LEU A 218 -0.28 -3.40 -15.85
C LEU A 218 -1.35 -2.59 -16.62
N GLY A 219 -1.72 -1.41 -16.13
CA GLY A 219 -2.79 -0.59 -16.70
C GLY A 219 -4.18 -1.17 -16.44
N VAL A 220 -4.40 -1.66 -15.23
CA VAL A 220 -5.65 -2.26 -14.77
C VAL A 220 -6.11 -1.55 -13.49
N GLU A 221 -7.39 -1.29 -13.35
CA GLU A 221 -7.99 -0.67 -12.16
C GLU A 221 -8.94 -1.62 -11.45
N PRO A 222 -9.06 -1.55 -10.11
CA PRO A 222 -10.00 -2.35 -9.35
C PRO A 222 -11.44 -1.82 -9.45
N LEU A 223 -12.40 -2.73 -9.65
CA LEU A 223 -13.81 -2.44 -9.52
C LEU A 223 -14.32 -2.88 -8.16
N ARG A 224 -15.11 -2.02 -7.51
CA ARG A 224 -15.58 -2.22 -6.14
C ARG A 224 -17.09 -2.38 -6.10
N ASP A 225 -17.55 -3.22 -5.17
CA ASP A 225 -18.96 -3.29 -4.82
C ASP A 225 -19.36 -2.18 -3.82
N ALA A 226 -20.65 -2.14 -3.48
CA ALA A 226 -21.19 -1.17 -2.53
C ALA A 226 -20.61 -1.25 -1.10
N PHE A 227 -19.89 -2.33 -0.78
CA PHE A 227 -19.22 -2.55 0.50
C PHE A 227 -17.71 -2.27 0.45
N GLY A 228 -17.22 -1.72 -0.67
CA GLY A 228 -15.82 -1.41 -0.88
C GLY A 228 -14.92 -2.61 -1.23
N ARG A 229 -15.50 -3.81 -1.43
CA ARG A 229 -14.73 -5.00 -1.81
C ARG A 229 -14.35 -4.93 -3.29
N VAL A 230 -13.11 -5.28 -3.60
CA VAL A 230 -12.63 -5.41 -4.99
C VAL A 230 -13.11 -6.74 -5.55
N THR A 231 -14.15 -6.69 -6.34
CA THR A 231 -14.83 -7.88 -6.90
C THR A 231 -14.42 -8.15 -8.34
N ASP A 232 -13.92 -7.15 -9.05
CA ASP A 232 -13.55 -7.26 -10.44
C ASP A 232 -12.43 -6.28 -10.81
N LEU A 233 -11.97 -6.36 -12.05
CA LEU A 233 -10.94 -5.52 -12.65
C LEU A 233 -11.43 -4.95 -13.96
N LYS A 234 -10.90 -3.78 -14.33
CA LYS A 234 -11.14 -3.13 -15.61
C LYS A 234 -9.84 -2.65 -16.22
N LEU A 235 -9.66 -2.82 -17.52
CA LEU A 235 -8.55 -2.21 -18.24
C LEU A 235 -8.71 -0.70 -18.23
N ILE A 236 -7.65 0.01 -17.84
CA ILE A 236 -7.53 1.44 -18.06
C ILE A 236 -7.31 1.62 -19.58
N PRO A 237 -8.14 2.41 -20.28
CA PRO A 237 -7.96 2.66 -21.70
C PRO A 237 -6.55 3.18 -22.00
N SER A 238 -5.90 2.68 -23.05
CA SER A 238 -4.53 3.05 -23.40
C SER A 238 -4.33 4.56 -23.53
N LYS A 239 -5.35 5.26 -24.05
CA LYS A 239 -5.36 6.73 -24.17
C LYS A 239 -5.33 7.43 -22.81
N GLU A 240 -6.01 6.90 -21.80
CA GLU A 240 -6.03 7.45 -20.43
C GLU A 240 -4.75 7.10 -19.69
N LEU A 241 -4.24 5.87 -19.88
CA LEU A 241 -2.99 5.43 -19.30
C LEU A 241 -1.79 6.28 -19.77
N GLY A 242 -1.81 6.74 -21.04
CA GLY A 242 -0.83 7.66 -21.60
C GLY A 242 0.60 7.11 -21.72
N ARG A 243 0.78 5.79 -21.54
CA ARG A 243 2.07 5.08 -21.56
C ARG A 243 1.89 3.60 -21.90
N PRO A 244 2.98 2.88 -22.22
CA PRO A 244 2.95 1.42 -22.34
C PRO A 244 2.42 0.74 -21.07
N ARG A 245 1.77 -0.41 -21.25
CA ARG A 245 1.54 -1.37 -20.16
C ARG A 245 2.88 -1.98 -19.80
N ILE A 246 3.26 -1.87 -18.53
CA ILE A 246 4.54 -2.32 -17.99
C ILE A 246 4.36 -3.69 -17.39
N ASP A 247 5.20 -4.65 -17.79
CA ASP A 247 5.19 -6.01 -17.23
C ASP A 247 5.71 -6.01 -15.78
N VAL A 248 5.31 -7.00 -15.00
CA VAL A 248 5.70 -7.13 -13.61
C VAL A 248 6.24 -8.53 -13.32
N VAL A 249 7.04 -8.64 -12.25
CA VAL A 249 7.29 -9.90 -11.57
C VAL A 249 7.11 -9.65 -10.08
N VAL A 250 6.31 -10.48 -9.43
CA VAL A 250 5.92 -10.30 -8.03
C VAL A 250 6.45 -11.46 -7.21
N GLN A 251 7.17 -11.14 -6.16
CA GLN A 251 7.61 -12.11 -5.21
C GLN A 251 6.84 -11.97 -3.91
N THR A 252 6.21 -13.05 -3.47
CA THR A 252 5.32 -13.05 -2.30
C THR A 252 5.84 -13.93 -1.17
N SER A 253 5.49 -13.57 0.07
CA SER A 253 5.73 -14.43 1.23
C SER A 253 4.63 -15.49 1.38
N GLY A 254 4.97 -16.63 1.99
CA GLY A 254 3.99 -17.64 2.35
C GLY A 254 2.88 -17.11 3.28
N GLN A 255 3.22 -16.20 4.18
CA GLN A 255 2.22 -15.57 5.05
C GLN A 255 1.19 -14.74 4.25
N LEU A 256 1.61 -13.99 3.24
CA LEU A 256 0.66 -13.26 2.41
C LEU A 256 -0.24 -14.22 1.64
N ARG A 257 0.30 -15.27 1.07
CA ARG A 257 -0.50 -16.31 0.42
C ARG A 257 -1.60 -16.83 1.35
N ASP A 258 -1.27 -17.09 2.61
CA ASP A 258 -2.21 -17.68 3.56
C ASP A 258 -3.33 -16.70 3.96
N ILE A 259 -3.06 -15.40 4.05
CA ILE A 259 -4.05 -14.39 4.46
C ILE A 259 -4.78 -13.72 3.29
N ALA A 260 -4.23 -13.76 2.08
CA ALA A 260 -4.71 -12.98 0.95
C ALA A 260 -4.55 -13.69 -0.41
N ALA A 261 -4.76 -14.99 -0.45
CA ALA A 261 -4.68 -15.81 -1.67
C ALA A 261 -5.47 -15.20 -2.84
N SER A 262 -6.68 -14.71 -2.58
CA SER A 262 -7.52 -14.07 -3.57
C SER A 262 -6.85 -12.88 -4.27
N ARG A 263 -5.93 -12.19 -3.60
CA ARG A 263 -5.18 -11.07 -4.19
C ARG A 263 -4.10 -11.52 -5.15
N LEU A 264 -3.52 -12.68 -4.93
CA LEU A 264 -2.57 -13.29 -5.87
C LEU A 264 -3.28 -13.69 -7.17
N PHE A 265 -4.49 -14.24 -7.07
CA PHE A 265 -5.34 -14.50 -8.25
C PHE A 265 -5.75 -13.21 -8.96
N LEU A 266 -6.05 -12.15 -8.20
CA LEU A 266 -6.39 -10.86 -8.76
C LEU A 266 -5.23 -10.32 -9.62
N ILE A 267 -3.98 -10.44 -9.16
CA ILE A 267 -2.79 -10.05 -9.91
C ILE A 267 -2.66 -10.88 -11.18
N ASN A 268 -2.80 -12.22 -11.09
CA ASN A 268 -2.72 -13.07 -12.27
C ASN A 268 -3.77 -12.70 -13.31
N ARG A 269 -5.01 -12.49 -12.89
CA ARG A 269 -6.10 -12.03 -13.76
C ARG A 269 -5.78 -10.69 -14.41
N ALA A 270 -5.17 -9.75 -13.66
CA ALA A 270 -4.74 -8.47 -14.22
C ALA A 270 -3.68 -8.62 -15.32
N VAL A 271 -2.73 -9.55 -15.13
CA VAL A 271 -1.72 -9.89 -16.15
C VAL A 271 -2.38 -10.44 -17.41
N GLU A 272 -3.32 -11.37 -17.26
CA GLU A 272 -4.07 -11.94 -18.40
C GLU A 272 -4.84 -10.87 -19.16
N MET A 273 -5.56 -9.98 -18.43
CA MET A 273 -6.29 -8.88 -19.03
C MET A 273 -5.35 -7.92 -19.78
N ALA A 274 -4.24 -7.53 -19.17
CA ALA A 274 -3.26 -6.64 -19.77
C ALA A 274 -2.59 -7.25 -21.01
N ALA A 275 -2.24 -8.55 -20.96
CA ALA A 275 -1.64 -9.26 -22.08
C ALA A 275 -2.58 -9.37 -23.30
N HIS A 276 -3.89 -9.42 -23.07
CA HIS A 276 -4.91 -9.52 -24.12
C HIS A 276 -5.57 -8.18 -24.49
N ALA A 277 -5.06 -7.05 -23.97
CA ALA A 277 -5.57 -5.73 -24.34
C ALA A 277 -5.43 -5.49 -25.85
N LYS A 278 -6.48 -4.88 -26.45
CA LYS A 278 -6.55 -4.66 -27.91
C LYS A 278 -6.58 -3.18 -28.30
N ASP A 279 -6.59 -2.29 -27.31
CA ASP A 279 -6.69 -0.84 -27.48
C ASP A 279 -5.35 -0.11 -27.35
N ASP A 280 -4.25 -0.85 -27.28
CA ASP A 280 -2.94 -0.29 -26.98
C ASP A 280 -2.41 0.61 -28.10
N GLN A 281 -2.13 1.87 -27.75
CA GLN A 281 -1.47 2.87 -28.59
C GLN A 281 0.06 2.78 -28.53
N TYR A 282 0.58 2.02 -27.58
CA TYR A 282 2.00 1.79 -27.31
C TYR A 282 2.30 0.30 -27.37
N GLU A 283 3.57 -0.05 -27.48
CA GLU A 283 4.00 -1.45 -27.38
C GLU A 283 3.61 -2.02 -26.00
N ASN A 284 2.79 -3.07 -26.00
CA ASN A 284 2.36 -3.71 -24.77
C ASN A 284 3.46 -4.65 -24.23
N GLN A 285 4.17 -4.21 -23.19
CA GLN A 285 5.29 -4.99 -22.61
C GLN A 285 4.81 -6.25 -21.92
N VAL A 286 3.56 -6.30 -21.43
CA VAL A 286 2.98 -7.49 -20.83
C VAL A 286 2.74 -8.56 -21.88
N ALA A 287 2.12 -8.20 -23.01
CA ALA A 287 1.91 -9.10 -24.13
C ALA A 287 3.25 -9.62 -24.71
N ALA A 288 4.22 -8.73 -24.92
CA ALA A 288 5.56 -9.10 -25.37
C ALA A 288 6.25 -10.07 -24.41
N GLY A 289 6.13 -9.81 -23.09
CA GLY A 289 6.68 -10.68 -22.05
C GLY A 289 6.02 -12.06 -21.98
N VAL A 290 4.72 -12.17 -22.27
CA VAL A 290 4.00 -13.45 -22.35
C VAL A 290 4.49 -14.27 -23.55
N VAL A 291 4.59 -13.66 -24.72
CA VAL A 291 5.09 -14.31 -25.94
C VAL A 291 6.51 -14.83 -25.75
N GLU A 292 7.38 -14.03 -25.17
CA GLU A 292 8.77 -14.43 -24.91
C GLU A 292 8.85 -15.58 -23.88
N ALA A 293 8.04 -15.52 -22.82
CA ALA A 293 7.97 -16.59 -21.83
C ALA A 293 7.47 -17.89 -22.44
N GLU A 294 6.40 -17.86 -23.26
CA GLU A 294 5.88 -19.03 -23.97
C GLU A 294 6.98 -19.68 -24.86
N ARG A 295 7.69 -18.85 -25.62
CA ARG A 295 8.81 -19.32 -26.46
C ARG A 295 9.88 -20.04 -25.66
N VAL A 296 10.35 -19.41 -24.57
CA VAL A 296 11.40 -20.00 -23.70
C VAL A 296 10.93 -21.28 -23.02
N LEU A 297 9.67 -21.35 -22.59
CA LEU A 297 9.11 -22.55 -21.96
C LEU A 297 9.03 -23.72 -22.95
N ILE A 298 8.64 -23.46 -24.20
CA ILE A 298 8.63 -24.49 -25.26
C ILE A 298 10.05 -24.97 -25.55
N GLU A 299 11.02 -24.06 -25.65
CA GLU A 299 12.44 -24.43 -25.83
C GLU A 299 12.99 -25.29 -24.68
N LYS A 300 12.44 -25.10 -23.48
CA LYS A 300 12.77 -25.91 -22.29
C LYS A 300 11.99 -27.24 -22.23
N GLY A 301 11.18 -27.56 -23.22
CA GLY A 301 10.51 -28.88 -23.38
C GLY A 301 9.08 -28.94 -22.86
N LEU A 302 8.45 -27.81 -22.48
CA LEU A 302 7.03 -27.80 -22.15
C LEU A 302 6.17 -27.97 -23.41
N THR A 303 4.98 -28.56 -23.23
CA THR A 303 4.01 -28.59 -24.33
C THR A 303 3.55 -27.17 -24.67
N PRO A 304 3.16 -26.88 -25.93
CA PRO A 304 2.64 -25.55 -26.29
C PRO A 304 1.43 -25.11 -25.45
N LYS A 305 0.63 -26.06 -24.98
CA LYS A 305 -0.52 -25.80 -24.12
C LYS A 305 -0.07 -25.32 -22.73
N ASP A 306 0.82 -26.08 -22.09
CA ASP A 306 1.31 -25.78 -20.74
C ASP A 306 2.18 -24.50 -20.75
N ALA A 307 3.01 -24.34 -21.79
CA ALA A 307 3.81 -23.14 -21.97
C ALA A 307 2.95 -21.88 -22.08
N ARG A 308 1.85 -21.92 -22.82
CA ARG A 308 0.91 -20.82 -22.95
C ARG A 308 0.24 -20.47 -21.63
N GLU A 309 -0.19 -21.47 -20.86
CA GLU A 309 -0.80 -21.28 -19.55
C GLU A 309 0.18 -20.64 -18.56
N ILE A 310 1.38 -21.20 -18.44
CA ILE A 310 2.41 -20.74 -17.51
C ILE A 310 2.99 -19.36 -17.93
N SER A 311 2.98 -19.03 -19.21
CA SER A 311 3.56 -17.77 -19.73
C SER A 311 2.95 -16.51 -19.15
N THR A 312 1.74 -16.58 -18.60
CA THR A 312 1.06 -15.45 -17.94
C THR A 312 1.40 -15.32 -16.46
N PHE A 313 2.04 -16.31 -15.85
CA PHE A 313 2.32 -16.26 -14.41
C PHE A 313 3.41 -15.25 -14.09
N ARG A 314 3.12 -14.41 -13.10
CA ARG A 314 4.01 -13.34 -12.63
C ARG A 314 4.18 -13.30 -11.13
N VAL A 315 3.51 -14.20 -10.39
CA VAL A 315 3.59 -14.26 -8.93
C VAL A 315 4.34 -15.52 -8.52
N PHE A 316 5.42 -15.34 -7.79
CA PHE A 316 6.31 -16.38 -7.31
C PHE A 316 6.53 -16.25 -5.80
N GLY A 317 6.75 -17.38 -5.13
CA GLY A 317 6.97 -17.38 -3.69
C GLY A 317 7.46 -18.73 -3.17
N GLY A 318 7.45 -18.89 -1.85
CA GLY A 318 7.76 -20.16 -1.22
C GLY A 318 6.67 -21.20 -1.45
N ALA A 319 7.03 -22.45 -1.54
CA ALA A 319 6.10 -23.58 -1.59
C ALA A 319 5.23 -23.64 -0.33
N ASN A 320 4.15 -24.43 -0.37
CA ASN A 320 3.26 -24.63 0.77
C ASN A 320 4.03 -25.03 2.03
N GLY A 321 3.77 -24.34 3.14
CA GLY A 321 4.48 -24.51 4.41
C GLY A 321 5.83 -23.79 4.50
N GLY A 322 6.31 -23.16 3.43
CA GLY A 322 7.51 -22.34 3.43
C GLY A 322 7.23 -20.87 3.74
N TYR A 323 7.86 -20.30 4.76
CA TYR A 323 7.67 -18.92 5.17
C TYR A 323 8.91 -18.03 5.01
N GLY A 324 10.02 -18.57 4.59
CA GLY A 324 11.27 -17.84 4.45
C GLY A 324 11.95 -18.05 3.11
N THR A 325 12.87 -17.14 2.79
CA THR A 325 13.68 -17.21 1.57
C THR A 325 14.78 -18.27 1.63
N GLY A 326 15.09 -18.80 2.82
CA GLY A 326 16.19 -19.76 3.05
C GLY A 326 17.58 -19.14 3.12
N ILE A 327 17.76 -17.89 2.68
CA ILE A 327 19.07 -17.22 2.67
C ILE A 327 19.50 -16.72 4.04
N GLN A 328 18.57 -16.49 4.96
CA GLN A 328 18.88 -15.97 6.29
C GLN A 328 19.84 -16.88 7.05
N GLY A 329 19.63 -18.19 7.00
CA GLY A 329 20.52 -19.16 7.61
C GLY A 329 21.91 -19.20 6.97
N MET A 330 22.02 -19.00 5.66
CA MET A 330 23.30 -18.91 4.94
C MET A 330 24.08 -17.66 5.37
N VAL A 331 23.41 -16.50 5.40
CA VAL A 331 24.03 -15.22 5.78
C VAL A 331 24.48 -15.25 7.24
N MET A 332 23.68 -15.82 8.15
CA MET A 332 24.07 -15.98 9.57
C MET A 332 25.27 -16.93 9.75
N SER A 333 25.45 -17.89 8.87
CA SER A 333 26.54 -18.85 8.90
C SER A 333 27.80 -18.37 8.18
N GLY A 334 27.85 -17.15 7.73
CA GLY A 334 28.89 -16.31 7.09
C GLY A 334 30.07 -16.94 6.34
N ASP A 335 30.46 -18.15 6.69
CA ASP A 335 31.59 -18.93 6.18
C ASP A 335 31.16 -20.13 5.30
N ARG A 336 29.87 -20.32 5.06
CA ARG A 336 29.33 -21.51 4.37
C ARG A 336 28.93 -21.27 2.91
N TRP A 337 29.15 -20.09 2.39
CA TRP A 337 28.93 -19.76 0.99
C TRP A 337 30.19 -19.14 0.39
N GLU A 338 30.55 -19.54 -0.82
CA GLU A 338 31.77 -19.10 -1.51
C GLU A 338 31.50 -18.01 -2.54
N SER A 339 30.24 -17.85 -2.96
CA SER A 339 29.84 -16.86 -3.98
C SER A 339 28.44 -16.33 -3.78
N GLU A 340 28.19 -15.10 -4.21
CA GLU A 340 26.85 -14.49 -4.26
C GLU A 340 25.85 -15.31 -5.10
N LYS A 341 26.37 -16.09 -6.05
CA LYS A 341 25.56 -16.99 -6.89
C LYS A 341 24.88 -18.08 -6.06
N GLU A 342 25.54 -18.64 -5.05
CA GLU A 342 24.93 -19.66 -4.17
C GLU A 342 23.76 -19.08 -3.36
N ILE A 343 23.89 -17.82 -2.91
CA ILE A 343 22.80 -17.11 -2.22
C ILE A 343 21.63 -16.90 -3.18
N ALA A 344 21.92 -16.44 -4.40
CA ALA A 344 20.91 -16.22 -5.43
C ALA A 344 20.20 -17.55 -5.84
N ASP A 345 20.94 -18.63 -6.04
CA ASP A 345 20.41 -19.94 -6.39
C ASP A 345 19.50 -20.48 -5.26
N THR A 346 19.92 -20.34 -4.01
CA THR A 346 19.12 -20.74 -2.84
C THR A 346 17.80 -19.96 -2.78
N TYR A 347 17.89 -18.63 -3.00
CA TYR A 347 16.72 -17.77 -3.03
C TYR A 347 15.76 -18.17 -4.16
N LEU A 348 16.26 -18.33 -5.37
CA LEU A 348 15.44 -18.70 -6.53
C LEU A 348 14.81 -20.08 -6.38
N ASN A 349 15.53 -21.05 -5.82
CA ASN A 349 15.01 -22.39 -5.56
C ASN A 349 13.89 -22.37 -4.51
N ASN A 350 14.06 -21.62 -3.43
CA ASN A 350 13.07 -21.58 -2.35
C ASN A 350 11.86 -20.72 -2.68
N MET A 351 12.02 -19.73 -3.56
CA MET A 351 10.98 -18.78 -3.95
C MET A 351 10.51 -19.00 -5.39
N GLY A 352 10.71 -20.18 -5.92
CA GLY A 352 10.38 -20.53 -7.29
C GLY A 352 8.98 -21.13 -7.50
N ALA A 353 8.23 -21.41 -6.44
CA ALA A 353 6.83 -21.81 -6.58
C ALA A 353 6.02 -20.67 -7.22
N TYR A 354 5.16 -21.02 -8.18
CA TYR A 354 4.36 -20.02 -8.89
C TYR A 354 2.89 -20.09 -8.47
N TYR A 355 2.25 -18.94 -8.49
CA TYR A 355 0.85 -18.77 -8.13
C TYR A 355 0.08 -18.24 -9.33
N GLY A 356 -0.56 -19.14 -10.07
CA GLY A 356 -1.39 -18.83 -11.22
C GLY A 356 -2.88 -18.69 -10.86
N SER A 357 -3.72 -19.44 -11.59
CA SER A 357 -5.14 -19.60 -11.25
C SER A 357 -5.32 -20.57 -10.07
N GLU A 358 -6.53 -20.58 -9.46
CA GLU A 358 -6.86 -21.54 -8.37
C GLU A 358 -6.56 -23.02 -8.70
N LYS A 359 -6.49 -23.35 -9.98
CA LYS A 359 -6.21 -24.71 -10.45
C LYS A 359 -4.73 -25.08 -10.46
N ASN A 360 -3.85 -24.11 -10.33
CA ASN A 360 -2.41 -24.23 -10.56
C ASN A 360 -1.61 -23.71 -9.36
N TRP A 361 -1.99 -24.15 -8.17
CA TRP A 361 -1.29 -23.87 -6.93
C TRP A 361 -0.47 -25.09 -6.52
N ASP A 362 0.77 -25.19 -7.01
CA ASP A 362 1.75 -26.20 -6.59
C ASP A 362 3.15 -25.60 -6.46
#